data_d820216b00972515a90d04f709d5cdeb
#
_entry.id   d820216b00972515a90d04f709d5cdeb
#
_cell.length_a   1.000
_cell.length_b   1.000
_cell.length_c   1.000
_cell.angle_alpha   90.00
_cell.angle_beta   90.00
_cell.angle_gamma   90.00
#
_symmetry.space_group_name_H-M   'P 1'
#
loop_
_entity.id
_entity.type
_entity.pdbx_description
1 polymer ?
#
loop_
_entity_poly.entity_id
_entity_poly.type
_entity_poly.pdbx_seq_one_letter_code
_entity_poly.pdbx_strand_id
1 'polypeptide(L)'
;ACALVMQDTGRQLFSDTLAGELTIGASEASGEAGEKLLADFDLAHLGERHPLSLSGGQKQRLVIAAARATGRRIVILDEPTSGVDARHLDSITATLRRIAEEGAAVIVVTHDGEFASACADRLITLTPTGTTRAREGDHQ
;
A
#
# COMPACT_ATOMS: atom_id res chain seq x y z
N ALA A 1 -3.56 -6.04 15.69
CA ALA A 1 -2.90 -6.71 14.58
C ALA A 1 -2.69 -5.70 13.44
N CYS A 2 -1.56 -5.77 12.73
CA CYS A 2 -1.22 -4.90 11.62
C CYS A 2 -1.20 -5.68 10.29
N ALA A 3 -1.28 -4.98 9.17
CA ALA A 3 -0.96 -5.48 7.85
C ALA A 3 0.45 -5.01 7.47
N LEU A 4 1.26 -5.89 6.88
CA LEU A 4 2.60 -5.60 6.43
C LEU A 4 2.68 -5.78 4.90
N VAL A 5 3.13 -4.76 4.22
CA VAL A 5 3.45 -4.77 2.78
C VAL A 5 4.97 -4.71 2.64
N MET A 6 5.56 -5.80 2.16
CA MET A 6 7.01 -5.93 1.98
C MET A 6 7.46 -5.38 0.62
N GLN A 7 8.74 -5.04 0.52
CA GLN A 7 9.38 -4.56 -0.70
C GLN A 7 9.20 -5.51 -1.89
N ASP A 8 9.34 -6.83 -1.67
CA ASP A 8 9.10 -7.85 -2.70
C ASP A 8 7.62 -8.26 -2.73
N THR A 9 6.82 -7.50 -3.45
CA THR A 9 5.38 -7.74 -3.58
C THR A 9 5.04 -9.08 -4.24
N GLY A 10 5.92 -9.62 -5.07
CA GLY A 10 5.70 -10.91 -5.74
C GLY A 10 5.65 -12.09 -4.76
N ARG A 11 6.30 -11.97 -3.61
CA ARG A 11 6.29 -13.01 -2.56
C ARG A 11 5.07 -12.95 -1.64
N GLN A 12 4.22 -11.94 -1.79
CA GLN A 12 3.02 -11.75 -0.98
C GLN A 12 1.73 -12.10 -1.72
N LEU A 13 1.81 -12.51 -2.99
CA LEU A 13 0.69 -12.81 -3.85
C LEU A 13 0.58 -14.34 -4.01
N PHE A 14 -0.51 -14.92 -3.54
CA PHE A 14 -0.69 -16.37 -3.43
C PHE A 14 -1.90 -16.89 -4.20
N SER A 15 -2.81 -16.01 -4.63
CA SER A 15 -4.02 -16.40 -5.36
C SER A 15 -3.79 -16.46 -6.86
N ASP A 16 -4.65 -17.20 -7.58
CA ASP A 16 -4.67 -17.26 -9.04
C ASP A 16 -5.31 -16.03 -9.69
N THR A 17 -6.09 -15.26 -8.92
CA THR A 17 -6.78 -14.04 -9.40
C THR A 17 -6.61 -12.87 -8.44
N LEU A 18 -6.76 -11.64 -8.96
CA LEU A 18 -6.75 -10.45 -8.11
C LEU A 18 -7.91 -10.46 -7.11
N ALA A 19 -9.10 -10.86 -7.56
CA ALA A 19 -10.27 -10.96 -6.69
C ALA A 19 -10.03 -11.97 -5.56
N GLY A 20 -9.41 -13.11 -5.87
CA GLY A 20 -9.04 -14.13 -4.88
C GLY A 20 -8.03 -13.61 -3.87
N GLU A 21 -7.05 -12.79 -4.31
CA GLU A 21 -6.04 -12.22 -3.42
C GLU A 21 -6.66 -11.34 -2.32
N LEU A 22 -7.69 -10.57 -2.65
CA LEU A 22 -8.38 -9.73 -1.67
C LEU A 22 -9.14 -10.53 -0.60
N THR A 23 -9.48 -11.78 -0.88
CA THR A 23 -10.19 -12.64 0.09
C THR A 23 -9.26 -13.31 1.10
N ILE A 24 -7.94 -13.33 0.81
CA ILE A 24 -6.95 -13.94 1.70
C ILE A 24 -6.79 -13.07 2.97
N GLY A 25 -7.23 -13.61 4.11
CA GLY A 25 -7.14 -12.91 5.40
C GLY A 25 -8.12 -11.74 5.56
N ALA A 26 -9.03 -11.53 4.60
CA ALA A 26 -10.08 -10.53 4.69
C ALA A 26 -11.23 -11.03 5.55
N SER A 27 -11.74 -10.15 6.41
CA SER A 27 -12.94 -10.45 7.18
C SER A 27 -14.23 -10.19 6.39
N GLU A 28 -14.20 -9.31 5.38
CA GLU A 28 -15.40 -8.82 4.68
C GLU A 28 -15.22 -8.51 3.18
N ALA A 29 -14.06 -8.78 2.57
CA ALA A 29 -13.80 -8.40 1.17
C ALA A 29 -14.19 -9.51 0.16
N SER A 30 -15.38 -10.07 0.28
CA SER A 30 -15.93 -11.02 -0.70
C SER A 30 -17.01 -10.35 -1.57
N GLY A 31 -17.10 -10.77 -2.82
CA GLY A 31 -18.13 -10.28 -3.75
C GLY A 31 -18.01 -8.78 -4.04
N GLU A 32 -19.13 -8.07 -3.93
CA GLU A 32 -19.25 -6.63 -4.29
C GLU A 32 -18.24 -5.73 -3.56
N ALA A 33 -17.91 -6.04 -2.31
CA ALA A 33 -16.91 -5.28 -1.55
C ALA A 33 -15.50 -5.44 -2.13
N GLY A 34 -15.14 -6.63 -2.60
CA GLY A 34 -13.87 -6.89 -3.28
C GLY A 34 -13.79 -6.20 -4.64
N GLU A 35 -14.86 -6.23 -5.43
CA GLU A 35 -14.95 -5.54 -6.72
C GLU A 35 -14.79 -4.02 -6.56
N LYS A 36 -15.49 -3.44 -5.58
CA LYS A 36 -15.35 -2.03 -5.25
C LYS A 36 -13.92 -1.69 -4.86
N LEU A 37 -13.29 -2.53 -4.05
CA LEU A 37 -11.91 -2.32 -3.63
C LEU A 37 -10.94 -2.37 -4.82
N LEU A 38 -11.09 -3.32 -5.75
CA LEU A 38 -10.32 -3.36 -6.99
C LEU A 38 -10.54 -2.08 -7.84
N ALA A 39 -11.78 -1.60 -7.92
CA ALA A 39 -12.08 -0.36 -8.63
C ALA A 39 -11.41 0.86 -7.98
N ASP A 40 -11.44 0.94 -6.67
CA ASP A 40 -10.79 1.99 -5.89
C ASP A 40 -9.27 2.08 -6.11
N PHE A 41 -8.66 0.96 -6.47
CA PHE A 41 -7.22 0.86 -6.77
C PHE A 41 -6.91 0.82 -8.27
N ASP A 42 -7.91 1.09 -9.13
CA ASP A 42 -7.78 1.03 -10.59
C ASP A 42 -7.30 -0.35 -11.09
N LEU A 43 -7.87 -1.41 -10.52
CA LEU A 43 -7.56 -2.80 -10.83
C LEU A 43 -8.78 -3.63 -11.24
N ALA A 44 -9.99 -3.05 -11.26
CA ALA A 44 -11.24 -3.79 -11.54
C ALA A 44 -11.21 -4.52 -12.89
N HIS A 45 -10.64 -3.90 -13.93
CA HIS A 45 -10.50 -4.48 -15.27
C HIS A 45 -9.53 -5.67 -15.35
N LEU A 46 -8.83 -5.97 -14.26
CA LEU A 46 -7.82 -7.04 -14.15
C LEU A 46 -8.26 -8.13 -13.15
N GLY A 47 -9.46 -8.06 -12.59
CA GLY A 47 -9.92 -8.90 -11.47
C GLY A 47 -9.66 -10.39 -11.64
N GLU A 48 -9.86 -10.91 -12.85
CA GLU A 48 -9.67 -12.32 -13.22
C GLU A 48 -8.24 -12.67 -13.66
N ARG A 49 -7.34 -11.69 -13.71
CA ARG A 49 -5.95 -11.95 -14.10
C ARG A 49 -5.16 -12.56 -12.95
N HIS A 50 -4.14 -13.33 -13.33
CA HIS A 50 -3.17 -13.84 -12.38
C HIS A 50 -2.28 -12.70 -11.86
N PRO A 51 -2.09 -12.54 -10.55
CA PRO A 51 -1.31 -11.45 -9.96
C PRO A 51 0.11 -11.32 -10.51
N LEU A 52 0.77 -12.43 -10.83
CA LEU A 52 2.12 -12.42 -11.37
C LEU A 52 2.22 -11.80 -12.78
N SER A 53 1.11 -11.71 -13.53
CA SER A 53 1.08 -11.08 -14.86
C SER A 53 1.03 -9.54 -14.81
N LEU A 54 0.88 -8.96 -13.64
CA LEU A 54 0.78 -7.53 -13.42
C LEU A 54 2.12 -6.81 -13.57
N SER A 55 2.08 -5.53 -13.96
CA SER A 55 3.22 -4.64 -13.85
C SER A 55 3.61 -4.39 -12.38
N GLY A 56 4.83 -3.89 -12.13
CA GLY A 56 5.28 -3.58 -10.77
C GLY A 56 4.33 -2.66 -10.01
N GLY A 57 3.87 -1.56 -10.63
CA GLY A 57 2.93 -0.64 -10.00
C GLY A 57 1.55 -1.25 -9.75
N GLN A 58 1.06 -2.13 -10.65
CA GLN A 58 -0.19 -2.86 -10.44
C GLN A 58 -0.07 -3.86 -9.29
N LYS A 59 1.05 -4.60 -9.19
CA LYS A 59 1.33 -5.49 -8.06
C LYS A 59 1.34 -4.71 -6.74
N GLN A 60 2.00 -3.57 -6.74
CA GLN A 60 2.07 -2.71 -5.55
C GLN A 60 0.67 -2.28 -5.10
N ARG A 61 -0.16 -1.78 -6.02
CA ARG A 61 -1.55 -1.41 -5.71
C ARG A 61 -2.37 -2.60 -5.23
N LEU A 62 -2.20 -3.78 -5.82
CA LEU A 62 -2.90 -4.99 -5.39
C LEU A 62 -2.53 -5.40 -3.96
N VAL A 63 -1.25 -5.41 -3.61
CA VAL A 63 -0.80 -5.76 -2.24
C VAL A 63 -1.31 -4.75 -1.22
N ILE A 64 -1.32 -3.47 -1.57
CA ILE A 64 -1.91 -2.43 -0.70
C ILE A 64 -3.43 -2.63 -0.57
N ALA A 65 -4.14 -2.95 -1.67
CA ALA A 65 -5.56 -3.27 -1.64
C ALA A 65 -5.86 -4.49 -0.77
N ALA A 66 -5.04 -5.55 -0.89
CA ALA A 66 -5.15 -6.75 -0.05
C ALA A 66 -4.91 -6.43 1.43
N ALA A 67 -3.90 -5.61 1.74
CA ALA A 67 -3.66 -5.15 3.12
C ALA A 67 -4.88 -4.35 3.65
N ARG A 68 -5.48 -3.50 2.83
CA ARG A 68 -6.70 -2.76 3.16
C ARG A 68 -7.89 -3.69 3.39
N ALA A 69 -8.05 -4.73 2.56
CA ALA A 69 -9.11 -5.74 2.68
C ALA A 69 -9.12 -6.46 4.02
N THR A 70 -7.96 -6.57 4.68
CA THR A 70 -7.86 -7.19 6.01
C THR A 70 -8.57 -6.40 7.12
N GLY A 71 -8.99 -5.15 6.87
CA GLY A 71 -9.61 -4.27 7.86
C GLY A 71 -8.68 -3.90 9.03
N ARG A 72 -7.37 -4.03 8.84
CA ARG A 72 -6.40 -3.70 9.89
C ARG A 72 -6.27 -2.20 10.07
N ARG A 73 -6.20 -1.75 11.32
CA ARG A 73 -6.05 -0.33 11.67
C ARG A 73 -4.62 0.19 11.53
N ILE A 74 -3.66 -0.69 11.33
CA ILE A 74 -2.25 -0.33 11.13
C ILE A 74 -1.78 -1.01 9.86
N VAL A 75 -1.28 -0.22 8.91
CA VAL A 75 -0.69 -0.69 7.66
C VAL A 75 0.77 -0.24 7.63
N ILE A 76 1.68 -1.17 7.50
CA ILE A 76 3.12 -0.92 7.43
C ILE A 76 3.58 -1.25 6.03
N LEU A 77 4.28 -0.32 5.38
CA LEU A 77 4.83 -0.52 4.04
C LEU A 77 6.36 -0.37 4.11
N ASP A 78 7.04 -1.37 3.57
CA ASP A 78 8.50 -1.39 3.46
C ASP A 78 8.89 -1.14 2.00
N GLU A 79 9.55 0.00 1.74
CA GLU A 79 9.99 0.47 0.42
C GLU A 79 8.90 0.39 -0.67
N PRO A 80 7.72 1.00 -0.48
CA PRO A 80 6.59 0.84 -1.38
C PRO A 80 6.81 1.43 -2.77
N THR A 81 7.86 2.21 -2.97
CA THR A 81 8.23 2.83 -4.25
C THR A 81 9.31 2.05 -5.01
N SER A 82 9.86 1.01 -4.42
CA SER A 82 10.93 0.22 -5.03
C SER A 82 10.46 -0.43 -6.33
N GLY A 83 11.15 -0.12 -7.44
CA GLY A 83 10.80 -0.64 -8.76
C GLY A 83 9.54 -0.05 -9.39
N VAL A 84 9.01 1.03 -8.82
CA VAL A 84 7.85 1.75 -9.34
C VAL A 84 8.31 2.96 -10.17
N ASP A 85 7.74 3.12 -11.37
CA ASP A 85 7.95 4.30 -12.21
C ASP A 85 7.41 5.57 -11.52
N ALA A 86 8.12 6.68 -11.63
CA ALA A 86 7.76 7.98 -11.07
C ALA A 86 6.29 8.39 -11.36
N ARG A 87 5.78 8.01 -12.56
CA ARG A 87 4.38 8.26 -12.95
C ARG A 87 3.33 7.57 -12.06
N HIS A 88 3.73 6.55 -11.30
CA HIS A 88 2.84 5.80 -10.42
C HIS A 88 2.97 6.23 -8.94
N LEU A 89 3.95 7.05 -8.60
CA LEU A 89 4.17 7.52 -7.22
C LEU A 89 2.97 8.33 -6.71
N ASP A 90 2.38 9.19 -7.56
CA ASP A 90 1.19 9.98 -7.20
C ASP A 90 0.00 9.07 -6.87
N SER A 91 -0.15 7.99 -7.62
CA SER A 91 -1.22 7.00 -7.38
C SER A 91 -1.03 6.26 -6.06
N ILE A 92 0.21 5.89 -5.72
CA ILE A 92 0.53 5.27 -4.43
C ILE A 92 0.28 6.26 -3.30
N THR A 93 0.79 7.48 -3.42
CA THR A 93 0.59 8.55 -2.44
C THR A 93 -0.91 8.80 -2.16
N ALA A 94 -1.71 8.97 -3.21
CA ALA A 94 -3.15 9.17 -3.09
C ALA A 94 -3.83 7.98 -2.40
N THR A 95 -3.39 6.76 -2.71
CA THR A 95 -3.90 5.54 -2.08
C THR A 95 -3.59 5.50 -0.58
N LEU A 96 -2.36 5.80 -0.19
CA LEU A 96 -1.94 5.80 1.22
C LEU A 96 -2.69 6.87 2.02
N ARG A 97 -2.85 8.07 1.45
CA ARG A 97 -3.64 9.14 2.08
C ARG A 97 -5.08 8.72 2.29
N ARG A 98 -5.72 8.10 1.30
CA ARG A 98 -7.09 7.61 1.44
C ARG A 98 -7.22 6.56 2.55
N ILE A 99 -6.29 5.62 2.66
CA ILE A 99 -6.27 4.63 3.75
C ILE A 99 -6.17 5.32 5.11
N ALA A 100 -5.36 6.36 5.22
CA ALA A 100 -5.22 7.15 6.45
C ALA A 100 -6.51 7.94 6.78
N GLU A 101 -7.16 8.56 5.78
CA GLU A 101 -8.44 9.26 5.92
C GLU A 101 -9.57 8.33 6.37
N GLU A 102 -9.53 7.06 5.98
CA GLU A 102 -10.46 6.02 6.44
C GLU A 102 -10.17 5.53 7.88
N GLY A 103 -9.19 6.12 8.56
CA GLY A 103 -8.89 5.92 9.97
C GLY A 103 -7.83 4.86 10.27
N ALA A 104 -7.08 4.38 9.28
CA ALA A 104 -5.93 3.52 9.52
C ALA A 104 -4.67 4.35 9.77
N ALA A 105 -3.80 3.90 10.66
CA ALA A 105 -2.46 4.41 10.82
C ALA A 105 -1.56 3.79 9.73
N VAL A 106 -0.98 4.63 8.87
CA VAL A 106 -0.07 4.18 7.81
C VAL A 106 1.37 4.50 8.21
N ILE A 107 2.22 3.50 8.20
CA ILE A 107 3.65 3.63 8.49
C ILE A 107 4.41 3.24 7.23
N VAL A 108 5.22 4.16 6.71
CA VAL A 108 6.06 3.93 5.54
C VAL A 108 7.52 3.94 5.96
N VAL A 109 8.23 2.88 5.61
CA VAL A 109 9.69 2.80 5.73
C VAL A 109 10.26 3.00 4.34
N THR A 110 11.05 4.05 4.13
CA THR A 110 11.64 4.34 2.82
C THR A 110 12.91 5.19 2.96
N HIS A 111 13.78 5.08 2.00
CA HIS A 111 14.93 5.97 1.82
C HIS A 111 14.65 7.09 0.79
N ASP A 112 13.48 7.06 0.14
CA ASP A 112 13.04 8.09 -0.79
C ASP A 112 12.46 9.29 -0.03
N GLY A 113 13.27 10.34 0.14
CA GLY A 113 12.89 11.55 0.88
C GLY A 113 11.81 12.38 0.19
N GLU A 114 11.73 12.35 -1.15
CA GLU A 114 10.69 13.07 -1.90
C GLU A 114 9.33 12.39 -1.69
N PHE A 115 9.28 11.08 -1.86
CA PHE A 115 8.08 10.30 -1.59
C PHE A 115 7.61 10.45 -0.13
N ALA A 116 8.54 10.30 0.82
CA ALA A 116 8.22 10.47 2.24
C ALA A 116 7.62 11.84 2.54
N SER A 117 8.20 12.91 1.97
CA SER A 117 7.70 14.29 2.14
C SER A 117 6.34 14.51 1.47
N ALA A 118 6.05 13.80 0.38
CA ALA A 118 4.79 13.93 -0.35
C ALA A 118 3.63 13.19 0.34
N CYS A 119 3.89 12.08 1.05
CA CYS A 119 2.83 11.23 1.60
C CYS A 119 2.65 11.31 3.12
N ALA A 120 3.66 11.72 3.88
CA ALA A 120 3.65 11.61 5.34
C ALA A 120 3.26 12.91 6.05
N ASP A 121 2.41 12.80 7.07
CA ASP A 121 2.10 13.89 8.01
C ASP A 121 3.22 14.09 9.02
N ARG A 122 3.98 13.02 9.30
CA ARG A 122 5.11 13.04 10.25
C ARG A 122 6.27 12.23 9.69
N LEU A 123 7.48 12.81 9.74
CA LEU A 123 8.72 12.17 9.33
C LEU A 123 9.58 11.83 10.55
N ILE A 124 10.04 10.58 10.62
CA ILE A 124 11.00 10.12 11.63
C ILE A 124 12.25 9.66 10.89
N THR A 125 13.37 10.34 11.13
CA THR A 125 14.64 9.96 10.53
C THR A 125 15.45 9.13 11.52
N LEU A 126 15.80 7.92 11.13
CA LEU A 126 16.68 7.03 11.89
C LEU A 126 18.12 7.28 11.45
N THR A 127 19.00 7.54 12.41
CA THR A 127 20.44 7.70 12.16
C THR A 127 21.22 6.52 12.75
N PRO A 128 22.43 6.20 12.24
CA PRO A 128 23.25 5.12 12.77
C PRO A 128 23.58 5.24 14.27
N THR A 129 23.51 6.47 14.82
CA THR A 129 23.72 6.76 16.24
C THR A 129 22.48 6.58 17.10
N GLY A 130 21.39 6.09 16.53
CA GLY A 130 20.12 5.90 17.24
C GLY A 130 19.33 7.18 17.53
N THR A 131 19.78 8.32 17.05
CA THR A 131 19.07 9.60 17.25
C THR A 131 17.90 9.69 16.28
N THR A 132 16.68 9.79 16.82
CA THR A 132 15.46 9.97 16.07
C THR A 132 15.13 11.47 15.95
N ARG A 133 14.97 11.99 14.74
CA ARG A 133 14.42 13.33 14.50
C ARG A 133 13.00 13.19 13.97
N ALA A 134 12.04 13.79 14.67
CA ALA A 134 10.67 13.94 14.18
C ALA A 134 10.55 15.33 13.51
N ARG A 135 10.02 15.37 12.30
CA ARG A 135 9.51 16.59 11.66
C ARG A 135 8.00 16.44 11.52
N GLU A 136 7.24 17.42 11.97
CA GLU A 136 5.85 17.57 11.58
C GLU A 136 5.82 18.19 10.19
N GLY A 137 5.05 17.60 9.28
CA GLY A 137 4.85 18.16 7.94
C GLY A 137 4.00 19.42 8.06
N ASP A 138 4.53 20.55 7.56
CA ASP A 138 3.74 21.76 7.35
C ASP A 138 2.77 21.50 6.20
N HIS A 139 1.54 21.15 6.51
CA HIS A 139 0.45 21.21 5.55
C HIS A 139 -0.13 22.63 5.60
N GLN A 140 0.31 23.49 4.67
CA GLN A 140 -0.43 24.67 4.25
C GLN A 140 -1.27 24.36 3.03
#